data_1d4e8268c5fd506e9fb0a4859c48343a
#
_entry.id   1d4e8268c5fd506e9fb0a4859c48343a
#
_cell.length_a   1.000
_cell.length_b   1.000
_cell.length_c   1.000
_cell.angle_alpha   90.00
_cell.angle_beta   90.00
_cell.angle_gamma   90.00
#
_symmetry.space_group_name_H-M   'P 1'
#
loop_
_entity.id
_entity.type
_entity.pdbx_description
1 polymer ?
#
loop_
_entity_poly.entity_id
_entity_poly.type
_entity_poly.pdbx_seq_one_letter_code
_entity_poly.pdbx_strand_id
1 'polypeptide(L)'
;MQSSDLPTHDLGLVMAGAVSAGAYSAGVVDFFVEAMDALAQAQSLGDPLAPAHRVRLGAMTGASGGAMTAGILAGILAGRAHRPIRSGDPGPRLDDNPLFESWVNRIDAEALLDTGDLAGSQGRLWSVLNGDILHAIAEAAVPDGAGVAPRPWLAPDLHLAMTLTNLRGVPYNLGVGGNDGEPRPGYGMRRHADSLGFALGNSVDEPGRIALDWPMRGDGWRRLRHAALASGAFPLVLPPLPVRRPGSDYRARLWPFTGVEDEAGRYQPLPPHWGEAGEPAQYEFLAVDGGMLDNKPIALGRELLVGLPPRLPSPPVIGRTLIAVDPFPDIPDFSRDEDPPGGLLDVARWLLTAMKNQTRFKPEELLTAVDDPHAHRQLIAPSRRVDGERAAFPLAGGSLDGFGGFLDRGFRLHDFHLGRCNAQRFFRCHFRLPGAHPLFAAWTPAQRQQHADAEGRLPVLPLLGSAATRLQLPAWPRLPPGRLDVLARMLRRRSNAVLPLAVDHLLARSSRPMRWLTSQLARRQSRGWVAALTDHIRQDLLRRGQL
;
A
#
# COMPACT_ATOMS: atom_id res chain seq x y z
N MET A 1 8.38 -15.63 35.29
CA MET A 1 9.10 -15.43 34.03
C MET A 1 9.14 -13.94 33.78
N GLN A 2 10.31 -13.38 33.58
CA GLN A 2 10.40 -11.99 33.15
C GLN A 2 9.82 -11.89 31.75
N SER A 3 9.14 -10.80 31.45
CA SER A 3 8.44 -10.56 30.15
C SER A 3 9.35 -10.75 28.92
N SER A 4 10.69 -10.75 29.09
CA SER A 4 11.69 -10.95 28.03
C SER A 4 11.78 -12.39 27.49
N ASP A 5 11.30 -13.39 28.26
CA ASP A 5 11.57 -14.81 27.98
C ASP A 5 10.44 -15.55 27.26
N LEU A 6 9.36 -14.83 26.90
CA LEU A 6 8.24 -15.45 26.21
C LEU A 6 8.56 -15.74 24.74
N PRO A 7 8.16 -16.92 24.22
CA PRO A 7 8.24 -17.24 22.80
C PRO A 7 7.61 -16.13 21.97
N THR A 8 8.31 -15.67 20.94
CA THR A 8 7.89 -14.51 20.15
C THR A 8 7.72 -14.89 18.67
N HIS A 9 6.65 -14.38 18.06
CA HIS A 9 6.38 -14.47 16.63
C HIS A 9 6.33 -13.07 16.02
N ASP A 10 7.18 -12.81 15.05
CA ASP A 10 7.25 -11.51 14.37
C ASP A 10 6.39 -11.51 13.10
N LEU A 11 5.66 -10.42 12.91
CA LEU A 11 4.81 -10.19 11.76
C LEU A 11 5.40 -9.09 10.86
N GLY A 12 5.24 -9.29 9.56
CA GLY A 12 5.40 -8.24 8.57
C GLY A 12 4.09 -8.00 7.83
N LEU A 13 3.73 -6.75 7.60
CA LEU A 13 2.57 -6.37 6.77
C LEU A 13 3.03 -5.84 5.43
N VAL A 14 2.49 -6.41 4.35
CA VAL A 14 2.69 -5.94 2.98
C VAL A 14 1.37 -5.44 2.45
N MET A 15 1.26 -4.14 2.19
CA MET A 15 0.03 -3.50 1.70
C MET A 15 0.17 -3.17 0.22
N ALA A 16 -0.54 -3.92 -0.61
CA ALA A 16 -0.53 -3.72 -2.06
C ALA A 16 -1.19 -2.40 -2.48
N GLY A 17 -0.88 -1.93 -3.69
CA GLY A 17 -1.54 -0.78 -4.29
C GLY A 17 -3.03 -1.03 -4.47
N ALA A 18 -3.84 -0.03 -4.13
CA ALA A 18 -5.25 -0.23 -3.85
C ALA A 18 -6.20 0.78 -4.48
N VAL A 19 -5.73 1.90 -5.01
CA VAL A 19 -6.58 3.02 -5.47
C VAL A 19 -7.63 3.36 -4.40
N SER A 20 -8.93 3.39 -4.70
CA SER A 20 -9.99 3.64 -3.72
C SER A 20 -10.26 2.47 -2.77
N ALA A 21 -9.85 1.25 -3.14
CA ALA A 21 -9.92 0.09 -2.27
C ALA A 21 -8.88 0.12 -1.13
N GLY A 22 -8.10 1.20 -1.01
CA GLY A 22 -7.41 1.55 0.22
C GLY A 22 -8.34 1.58 1.44
N ALA A 23 -9.64 1.83 1.26
CA ALA A 23 -10.66 1.66 2.30
C ALA A 23 -10.73 0.23 2.82
N TYR A 24 -10.64 -0.78 1.95
CA TYR A 24 -10.57 -2.19 2.35
C TYR A 24 -9.29 -2.47 3.14
N SER A 25 -8.13 -2.04 2.63
CA SER A 25 -6.85 -2.22 3.33
C SER A 25 -6.85 -1.54 4.70
N ALA A 26 -7.42 -0.33 4.79
CA ALA A 26 -7.60 0.39 6.04
C ALA A 26 -8.48 -0.40 7.03
N GLY A 27 -9.56 -1.03 6.56
CA GLY A 27 -10.40 -1.89 7.39
C GLY A 27 -9.68 -3.14 7.90
N VAL A 28 -8.84 -3.77 7.08
CA VAL A 28 -7.99 -4.90 7.50
C VAL A 28 -7.03 -4.46 8.61
N VAL A 29 -6.36 -3.33 8.42
CA VAL A 29 -5.40 -2.77 9.38
C VAL A 29 -6.08 -2.31 10.66
N ASP A 30 -7.27 -1.69 10.57
CA ASP A 30 -8.06 -1.28 11.71
C ASP A 30 -8.40 -2.48 12.62
N PHE A 31 -8.81 -3.61 12.04
CA PHE A 31 -9.06 -4.82 12.80
C PHE A 31 -7.76 -5.45 13.34
N PHE A 32 -6.67 -5.40 12.60
CA PHE A 32 -5.37 -5.89 13.07
C PHE A 32 -4.92 -5.15 14.33
N VAL A 33 -4.99 -3.81 14.33
CA VAL A 33 -4.68 -3.00 15.52
C VAL A 33 -5.59 -3.35 16.69
N GLU A 34 -6.91 -3.51 16.47
CA GLU A 34 -7.84 -3.96 17.51
C GLU A 34 -7.44 -5.30 18.11
N ALA A 35 -7.09 -6.27 17.28
CA ALA A 35 -6.72 -7.62 17.75
C ALA A 35 -5.41 -7.62 18.54
N MET A 36 -4.41 -6.87 18.09
CA MET A 36 -3.13 -6.73 18.78
C MET A 36 -3.26 -6.00 20.11
N ASP A 37 -4.03 -4.90 20.15
CA ASP A 37 -4.29 -4.15 21.38
C ASP A 37 -5.09 -4.99 22.38
N ALA A 38 -6.09 -5.76 21.94
CA ALA A 38 -6.88 -6.64 22.79
C ALA A 38 -6.02 -7.76 23.40
N LEU A 39 -5.12 -8.37 22.62
CA LEU A 39 -4.18 -9.36 23.14
C LEU A 39 -3.23 -8.74 24.18
N ALA A 40 -2.61 -7.60 23.89
CA ALA A 40 -1.70 -6.92 24.79
C ALA A 40 -2.41 -6.51 26.10
N GLN A 41 -3.65 -6.03 26.01
CA GLN A 41 -4.47 -5.69 27.18
C GLN A 41 -4.78 -6.91 28.04
N ALA A 42 -5.24 -8.02 27.43
CA ALA A 42 -5.52 -9.25 28.17
C ALA A 42 -4.27 -9.79 28.88
N GLN A 43 -3.11 -9.76 28.22
CA GLN A 43 -1.85 -10.16 28.83
C GLN A 43 -1.46 -9.24 30.00
N SER A 44 -1.63 -7.92 29.85
CA SER A 44 -1.30 -6.95 30.92
C SER A 44 -2.20 -7.07 32.16
N LEU A 45 -3.46 -7.48 31.95
CA LEU A 45 -4.42 -7.71 33.03
C LEU A 45 -4.29 -9.10 33.67
N GLY A 46 -3.39 -9.96 33.16
CA GLY A 46 -3.22 -11.32 33.65
C GLY A 46 -4.42 -12.23 33.38
N ASP A 47 -5.14 -11.99 32.28
CA ASP A 47 -6.26 -12.86 31.88
C ASP A 47 -5.77 -14.31 31.74
N PRO A 48 -6.32 -15.29 32.49
CA PRO A 48 -5.88 -16.67 32.45
C PRO A 48 -6.02 -17.34 31.08
N LEU A 49 -6.87 -16.79 30.22
CA LEU A 49 -7.03 -17.25 28.84
C LEU A 49 -6.09 -16.55 27.85
N ALA A 50 -5.40 -15.47 28.28
CA ALA A 50 -4.41 -14.83 27.43
C ALA A 50 -3.19 -15.73 27.26
N PRO A 51 -2.74 -15.99 26.03
CA PRO A 51 -1.66 -16.93 25.78
C PRO A 51 -0.31 -16.41 26.26
N ALA A 52 0.55 -17.35 26.68
CA ALA A 52 1.90 -17.07 27.13
C ALA A 52 2.90 -17.06 25.96
N HIS A 53 2.65 -16.21 24.94
CA HIS A 53 3.58 -15.91 23.87
C HIS A 53 3.39 -14.47 23.41
N ARG A 54 4.32 -13.94 22.65
CA ARG A 54 4.26 -12.59 22.08
C ARG A 54 4.05 -12.64 20.59
N VAL A 55 3.26 -11.70 20.10
CA VAL A 55 3.15 -11.36 18.69
C VAL A 55 3.62 -9.92 18.54
N ARG A 56 4.57 -9.67 17.62
CA ARG A 56 5.12 -8.33 17.39
C ARG A 56 5.03 -7.98 15.92
N LEU A 57 4.82 -6.70 15.64
CA LEU A 57 4.97 -6.16 14.28
C LEU A 57 6.42 -5.66 14.11
N GLY A 58 7.17 -6.27 13.18
CA GLY A 58 8.58 -5.97 12.92
C GLY A 58 8.83 -5.29 11.58
N ALA A 59 7.92 -5.46 10.61
CA ALA A 59 8.10 -4.86 9.31
C ALA A 59 6.79 -4.42 8.67
N MET A 60 6.85 -3.35 7.90
CA MET A 60 5.73 -2.90 7.04
C MET A 60 6.26 -2.47 5.68
N THR A 61 5.54 -2.81 4.61
CA THR A 61 5.79 -2.24 3.29
C THR A 61 4.48 -1.84 2.63
N GLY A 62 4.55 -0.86 1.76
CA GLY A 62 3.37 -0.40 1.04
C GLY A 62 3.69 0.18 -0.33
N ALA A 63 2.72 0.05 -1.24
CA ALA A 63 2.73 0.65 -2.56
C ALA A 63 1.44 1.46 -2.76
N SER A 64 1.51 2.65 -3.38
CA SER A 64 0.32 3.43 -3.73
C SER A 64 -0.61 3.66 -2.53
N GLY A 65 -1.91 3.33 -2.63
CA GLY A 65 -2.86 3.37 -1.52
C GLY A 65 -2.43 2.54 -0.31
N GLY A 66 -1.67 1.45 -0.52
CA GLY A 66 -1.07 0.66 0.55
C GLY A 66 0.02 1.43 1.30
N ALA A 67 0.83 2.24 0.62
CA ALA A 67 1.82 3.11 1.25
C ALA A 67 1.15 4.22 2.09
N MET A 68 0.06 4.80 1.59
CA MET A 68 -0.74 5.76 2.36
C MET A 68 -1.30 5.13 3.64
N THR A 69 -1.84 3.91 3.54
CA THR A 69 -2.35 3.15 4.70
C THR A 69 -1.23 2.82 5.68
N ALA A 70 -0.03 2.45 5.19
CA ALA A 70 1.15 2.19 6.01
C ALA A 70 1.62 3.46 6.77
N GLY A 71 1.59 4.61 6.12
CA GLY A 71 1.93 5.90 6.74
C GLY A 71 0.98 6.26 7.88
N ILE A 72 -0.33 6.07 7.68
CA ILE A 72 -1.34 6.29 8.73
C ILE A 72 -1.14 5.31 9.88
N LEU A 73 -0.90 4.02 9.57
CA LEU A 73 -0.61 3.02 10.57
C LEU A 73 0.63 3.38 11.39
N ALA A 74 1.71 3.85 10.76
CA ALA A 74 2.90 4.30 11.48
C ALA A 74 2.58 5.37 12.54
N GLY A 75 1.69 6.32 12.25
CA GLY A 75 1.20 7.31 13.21
C GLY A 75 0.43 6.67 14.37
N ILE A 76 -0.42 5.68 14.10
CA ILE A 76 -1.16 4.92 15.13
C ILE A 76 -0.17 4.17 16.03
N LEU A 77 0.85 3.54 15.43
CA LEU A 77 1.89 2.80 16.14
C LEU A 77 2.74 3.69 17.06
N ALA A 78 2.99 4.92 16.63
CA ALA A 78 3.67 5.94 17.43
C ALA A 78 2.80 6.57 18.53
N GLY A 79 1.63 5.97 18.83
CA GLY A 79 0.80 6.35 19.97
C GLY A 79 -0.33 7.33 19.65
N ARG A 80 -0.66 7.55 18.35
CA ARG A 80 -1.88 8.28 18.02
C ARG A 80 -3.12 7.51 18.46
N ALA A 81 -4.14 8.22 18.91
CA ALA A 81 -5.43 7.62 19.27
C ALA A 81 -6.02 6.81 18.12
N HIS A 82 -6.51 5.64 18.44
CA HIS A 82 -7.18 4.75 17.50
C HIS A 82 -8.33 4.02 18.22
N ARG A 83 -9.54 4.26 17.77
CA ARG A 83 -10.75 3.57 18.21
C ARG A 83 -11.28 2.72 17.06
N PRO A 84 -11.31 1.39 17.20
CA PRO A 84 -11.86 0.50 16.18
C PRO A 84 -13.32 0.86 15.83
N ILE A 85 -13.66 0.79 14.55
CA ILE A 85 -15.00 1.15 14.05
C ILE A 85 -15.85 -0.11 13.87
N ARG A 86 -17.09 -0.09 14.38
CA ARG A 86 -18.06 -1.17 14.22
C ARG A 86 -19.22 -0.74 13.33
N SER A 87 -19.82 -1.70 12.64
CA SER A 87 -21.04 -1.46 11.86
C SER A 87 -22.14 -0.92 12.78
N GLY A 88 -22.73 0.21 12.40
CA GLY A 88 -23.73 0.90 13.21
C GLY A 88 -23.18 1.95 14.17
N ASP A 89 -21.86 2.09 14.30
CA ASP A 89 -21.28 3.20 15.05
C ASP A 89 -21.67 4.55 14.41
N PRO A 90 -21.95 5.59 15.23
CA PRO A 90 -22.36 6.93 14.74
C PRO A 90 -21.21 7.71 14.06
N GLY A 91 -20.29 7.03 13.46
CA GLY A 91 -19.07 7.60 12.87
C GLY A 91 -18.06 8.09 13.93
N PRO A 92 -16.77 7.91 13.71
CA PRO A 92 -15.75 8.42 14.63
C PRO A 92 -15.65 9.93 14.51
N ARG A 93 -15.21 10.58 15.58
CA ARG A 93 -14.66 11.93 15.49
C ARG A 93 -13.34 11.87 14.73
N LEU A 94 -12.97 13.00 14.12
CA LEU A 94 -11.75 13.14 13.31
C LEU A 94 -10.49 12.59 13.98
N ASP A 95 -10.42 12.69 15.31
CA ASP A 95 -9.25 12.32 16.11
C ASP A 95 -9.25 10.87 16.60
N ASP A 96 -10.37 10.14 16.43
CA ASP A 96 -10.54 8.81 17.02
C ASP A 96 -10.01 7.68 16.12
N ASN A 97 -10.14 7.81 14.79
CA ASN A 97 -9.70 6.78 13.85
C ASN A 97 -9.20 7.38 12.52
N PRO A 98 -7.89 7.61 12.38
CA PRO A 98 -7.34 8.22 11.17
C PRO A 98 -7.46 7.36 9.92
N LEU A 99 -7.53 6.02 10.02
CA LEU A 99 -7.74 5.12 8.89
C LEU A 99 -9.13 5.31 8.29
N PHE A 100 -10.16 5.27 9.14
CA PHE A 100 -11.55 5.47 8.72
C PHE A 100 -11.76 6.88 8.16
N GLU A 101 -11.27 7.88 8.88
CA GLU A 101 -11.44 9.27 8.49
C GLU A 101 -10.80 9.56 7.13
N SER A 102 -9.58 9.10 6.90
CA SER A 102 -8.88 9.32 5.63
C SER A 102 -9.54 8.58 4.47
N TRP A 103 -9.82 7.29 4.64
CA TRP A 103 -10.25 6.42 3.54
C TRP A 103 -11.75 6.39 3.30
N VAL A 104 -12.58 6.68 4.31
CA VAL A 104 -14.04 6.62 4.18
C VAL A 104 -14.65 8.01 4.06
N ASN A 105 -14.23 8.95 4.91
CA ASN A 105 -14.90 10.24 5.01
C ASN A 105 -14.32 11.31 4.07
N ARG A 106 -12.99 11.46 4.02
CA ARG A 106 -12.35 12.63 3.40
C ARG A 106 -12.06 12.51 1.93
N ILE A 107 -11.66 11.34 1.45
CA ILE A 107 -11.30 11.18 0.04
C ILE A 107 -12.55 10.90 -0.80
N ASP A 108 -12.87 11.77 -1.75
CA ASP A 108 -14.00 11.58 -2.66
C ASP A 108 -13.76 12.20 -4.04
N ALA A 109 -14.65 11.87 -4.98
CA ALA A 109 -14.57 12.39 -6.34
C ALA A 109 -14.80 13.90 -6.42
N GLU A 110 -15.53 14.52 -5.47
CA GLU A 110 -15.79 15.95 -5.49
C GLU A 110 -14.51 16.75 -5.28
N ALA A 111 -13.74 16.38 -4.27
CA ALA A 111 -12.45 17.00 -3.98
C ALA A 111 -11.43 16.73 -5.10
N LEU A 112 -11.39 15.51 -5.64
CA LEU A 112 -10.48 15.14 -6.73
C LEU A 112 -10.82 15.85 -8.07
N LEU A 113 -12.08 16.23 -8.29
CA LEU A 113 -12.53 16.95 -9.49
C LEU A 113 -12.60 18.47 -9.30
N ASP A 114 -12.28 18.99 -8.12
CA ASP A 114 -12.21 20.43 -7.89
C ASP A 114 -11.13 21.08 -8.76
N THR A 115 -11.34 22.36 -9.12
CA THR A 115 -10.45 23.10 -10.03
C THR A 115 -9.57 24.13 -9.34
N GLY A 116 -9.54 24.16 -8.01
CA GLY A 116 -8.80 25.14 -7.21
C GLY A 116 -7.29 25.09 -7.43
N ASP A 117 -6.73 23.88 -7.61
CA ASP A 117 -5.32 23.63 -7.89
C ASP A 117 -4.80 24.30 -9.18
N LEU A 118 -5.68 24.52 -10.16
CA LEU A 118 -5.31 25.10 -11.45
C LEU A 118 -5.07 26.63 -11.37
N ALA A 119 -5.64 27.30 -10.39
CA ALA A 119 -5.48 28.75 -10.20
C ALA A 119 -4.03 29.13 -9.82
N GLY A 120 -3.33 28.27 -9.07
CA GLY A 120 -1.93 28.46 -8.66
C GLY A 120 -0.88 27.85 -9.60
N SER A 121 -1.30 27.14 -10.64
CA SER A 121 -0.43 26.31 -11.48
C SER A 121 0.51 27.08 -12.42
N GLN A 122 0.39 28.41 -12.52
CA GLN A 122 1.11 29.25 -13.48
C GLN A 122 1.05 28.72 -14.92
N GLY A 123 -0.10 28.13 -15.29
CA GLY A 123 -0.32 27.52 -16.62
C GLY A 123 0.31 26.14 -16.82
N ARG A 124 0.93 25.55 -15.80
CA ARG A 124 1.48 24.18 -15.89
C ARG A 124 0.42 23.16 -15.46
N LEU A 125 0.23 22.16 -16.27
CA LEU A 125 -0.63 21.02 -15.93
C LEU A 125 0.22 19.84 -15.47
N TRP A 126 0.08 19.44 -14.21
CA TRP A 126 0.80 18.31 -13.64
C TRP A 126 -0.03 17.03 -13.59
N SER A 127 -1.36 17.15 -13.52
CA SER A 127 -2.28 16.01 -13.37
C SER A 127 -3.69 16.35 -13.84
N VAL A 128 -4.46 15.30 -14.14
CA VAL A 128 -5.87 15.42 -14.53
C VAL A 128 -6.76 15.69 -13.29
N LEU A 129 -6.45 15.10 -12.14
CA LEU A 129 -7.19 15.31 -10.88
C LEU A 129 -6.45 16.28 -9.95
N ASN A 130 -7.20 16.85 -9.02
CA ASN A 130 -6.66 17.70 -7.95
C ASN A 130 -6.05 16.84 -6.84
N GLY A 131 -4.75 17.02 -6.57
CA GLY A 131 -4.03 16.31 -5.51
C GLY A 131 -4.04 16.99 -4.15
N ASP A 132 -4.51 18.23 -4.02
CA ASP A 132 -4.39 19.06 -2.80
C ASP A 132 -5.11 18.42 -1.61
N ILE A 133 -6.25 17.76 -1.85
CA ILE A 133 -6.97 17.05 -0.80
C ILE A 133 -6.13 15.94 -0.15
N LEU A 134 -5.25 15.28 -0.90
CA LEU A 134 -4.40 14.23 -0.38
C LEU A 134 -3.36 14.78 0.60
N HIS A 135 -2.81 15.97 0.34
CA HIS A 135 -1.92 16.66 1.27
C HIS A 135 -2.63 16.99 2.58
N ALA A 136 -3.84 17.55 2.51
CA ALA A 136 -4.64 17.86 3.69
C ALA A 136 -5.02 16.59 4.50
N ILE A 137 -5.31 15.48 3.82
CA ILE A 137 -5.56 14.19 4.47
C ILE A 137 -4.29 13.68 5.15
N ALA A 138 -3.14 13.71 4.49
CA ALA A 138 -1.88 13.22 5.04
C ALA A 138 -1.44 14.01 6.29
N GLU A 139 -1.58 15.34 6.29
CA GLU A 139 -1.30 16.19 7.44
C GLU A 139 -2.24 15.90 8.62
N ALA A 140 -3.52 15.74 8.35
CA ALA A 140 -4.50 15.42 9.38
C ALA A 140 -4.33 13.99 9.92
N ALA A 141 -3.93 13.04 9.05
CA ALA A 141 -3.75 11.64 9.44
C ALA A 141 -2.47 11.41 10.27
N VAL A 142 -1.41 12.15 10.00
CA VAL A 142 -0.12 12.06 10.70
C VAL A 142 0.32 13.47 11.11
N PRO A 143 -0.35 14.11 12.10
CA PRO A 143 -0.06 15.48 12.52
C PRO A 143 1.25 15.55 13.32
N ASP A 144 1.92 16.71 13.25
CA ASP A 144 3.11 16.95 14.05
C ASP A 144 2.76 17.04 15.55
N GLY A 145 3.59 16.44 16.39
CA GLY A 145 3.48 16.50 17.86
C GLY A 145 2.45 15.54 18.48
N ALA A 146 1.77 14.73 17.68
CA ALA A 146 0.88 13.69 18.19
C ALA A 146 1.64 12.46 18.70
N GLY A 147 0.94 11.63 19.48
CA GLY A 147 1.49 10.40 20.04
C GLY A 147 2.04 10.56 21.47
N VAL A 148 1.64 9.64 22.34
CA VAL A 148 2.00 9.66 23.76
C VAL A 148 3.00 8.54 24.09
N ALA A 149 2.75 7.34 23.56
CA ALA A 149 3.61 6.17 23.73
C ALA A 149 3.40 5.18 22.57
N PRO A 150 4.46 4.51 22.11
CA PRO A 150 4.31 3.49 21.09
C PRO A 150 3.50 2.30 21.58
N ARG A 151 2.90 1.57 20.65
CA ARG A 151 2.15 0.34 20.98
C ARG A 151 3.09 -0.72 21.60
N PRO A 152 2.64 -1.44 22.63
CA PRO A 152 3.49 -2.37 23.38
C PRO A 152 3.90 -3.63 22.60
N TRP A 153 3.26 -3.88 21.47
CA TRP A 153 3.49 -5.03 20.60
C TRP A 153 4.35 -4.71 19.37
N LEU A 154 5.05 -3.59 19.39
CA LEU A 154 6.05 -3.28 18.36
C LEU A 154 7.34 -4.04 18.60
N ALA A 155 8.00 -4.47 17.52
CA ALA A 155 9.39 -4.83 17.59
C ALA A 155 10.23 -3.57 17.92
N PRO A 156 11.33 -3.71 18.66
CA PRO A 156 12.17 -2.57 19.04
C PRO A 156 12.71 -1.78 17.83
N ASP A 157 12.83 -2.46 16.69
CA ASP A 157 13.36 -1.99 15.42
C ASP A 157 12.32 -2.19 14.29
N LEU A 158 11.15 -1.61 14.44
CA LEU A 158 10.14 -1.67 13.38
C LEU A 158 10.62 -0.91 12.14
N HIS A 159 10.68 -1.62 11.03
CA HIS A 159 11.05 -1.07 9.73
C HIS A 159 9.83 -0.88 8.82
N LEU A 160 9.79 0.24 8.13
CA LEU A 160 8.78 0.56 7.12
C LEU A 160 9.46 0.97 5.81
N ALA A 161 8.97 0.47 4.68
CA ALA A 161 9.37 0.97 3.36
C ALA A 161 8.17 1.23 2.46
N MET A 162 8.26 2.30 1.69
CA MET A 162 7.27 2.69 0.69
C MET A 162 7.89 2.67 -0.70
N THR A 163 7.27 1.98 -1.64
CA THR A 163 7.77 1.90 -3.01
C THR A 163 7.52 3.19 -3.77
N LEU A 164 8.41 3.52 -4.68
CA LEU A 164 8.36 4.69 -5.56
C LEU A 164 8.78 4.31 -6.96
N THR A 165 8.21 4.96 -7.96
CA THR A 165 8.77 4.95 -9.31
C THR A 165 9.56 6.22 -9.52
N ASN A 166 10.88 6.08 -9.62
CA ASN A 166 11.84 7.15 -9.81
C ASN A 166 11.96 7.46 -11.31
N LEU A 167 11.41 8.59 -11.78
CA LEU A 167 11.42 8.94 -13.21
C LEU A 167 12.81 9.23 -13.76
N ARG A 168 13.76 9.64 -12.92
CA ARG A 168 15.15 9.87 -13.34
C ARG A 168 15.93 8.56 -13.45
N GLY A 169 15.70 7.61 -12.54
CA GLY A 169 16.38 6.33 -12.44
C GLY A 169 17.82 6.43 -11.90
N VAL A 170 18.19 5.46 -11.08
CA VAL A 170 19.54 5.34 -10.50
C VAL A 170 20.43 4.59 -11.48
N PRO A 171 21.57 5.15 -11.89
CA PRO A 171 22.45 4.51 -12.87
C PRO A 171 23.32 3.41 -12.25
N TYR A 172 23.41 2.28 -12.91
CA TYR A 172 24.28 1.16 -12.56
C TYR A 172 25.07 0.71 -13.78
N ASN A 173 26.24 0.12 -13.54
CA ASN A 173 27.03 -0.51 -14.55
C ASN A 173 27.36 -1.94 -14.12
N LEU A 174 26.82 -2.92 -14.85
CA LEU A 174 27.14 -4.32 -14.65
C LEU A 174 28.38 -4.65 -15.46
N GLY A 175 29.53 -4.76 -14.79
CA GLY A 175 30.77 -5.18 -15.44
C GLY A 175 30.61 -6.57 -16.05
N VAL A 176 30.94 -6.69 -17.32
CA VAL A 176 31.03 -7.99 -17.99
C VAL A 176 32.51 -8.35 -18.05
N GLY A 177 32.90 -9.41 -17.33
CA GLY A 177 34.26 -9.93 -17.40
C GLY A 177 34.58 -10.42 -18.81
N GLY A 178 35.68 -9.89 -19.43
CA GLY A 178 36.25 -10.48 -20.62
C GLY A 178 37.20 -11.61 -20.25
N ASN A 179 37.33 -12.62 -21.10
CA ASN A 179 38.29 -13.74 -20.93
C ASN A 179 39.77 -13.29 -20.94
N ASP A 180 40.02 -12.02 -21.22
CA ASP A 180 41.33 -11.41 -21.38
C ASP A 180 41.79 -10.53 -20.18
N GLY A 181 40.93 -10.44 -19.14
CA GLY A 181 41.23 -9.66 -17.93
C GLY A 181 41.15 -8.14 -18.11
N GLU A 182 40.82 -7.63 -19.30
CA GLU A 182 40.68 -6.21 -19.57
C GLU A 182 39.29 -5.71 -19.08
N PRO A 183 39.23 -4.54 -18.43
CA PRO A 183 37.97 -3.93 -18.06
C PRO A 183 37.19 -3.52 -19.32
N ARG A 184 36.12 -4.26 -19.64
CA ARG A 184 35.23 -3.87 -20.75
C ARG A 184 34.16 -2.92 -20.26
N PRO A 185 33.65 -2.02 -21.14
CA PRO A 185 32.46 -1.24 -20.82
C PRO A 185 31.34 -2.21 -20.46
N GLY A 186 30.86 -2.15 -19.19
CA GLY A 186 29.76 -2.96 -18.73
C GLY A 186 28.43 -2.52 -19.34
N TYR A 187 27.37 -3.30 -19.06
CA TYR A 187 26.03 -2.89 -19.42
C TYR A 187 25.56 -1.78 -18.48
N GLY A 188 25.45 -0.57 -19.03
CA GLY A 188 24.83 0.56 -18.35
C GLY A 188 23.32 0.37 -18.29
N MET A 189 22.74 0.46 -17.07
CA MET A 189 21.30 0.39 -16.86
C MET A 189 20.84 1.46 -15.88
N ARG A 190 19.55 1.78 -15.92
CA ARG A 190 18.90 2.63 -14.92
C ARG A 190 17.82 1.86 -14.20
N ARG A 191 17.89 1.85 -12.87
CA ARG A 191 16.84 1.27 -12.04
C ARG A 191 15.85 2.36 -11.65
N HIS A 192 14.61 2.20 -12.08
CA HIS A 192 13.50 3.10 -11.80
C HIS A 192 12.64 2.64 -10.60
N ALA A 193 12.66 1.35 -10.29
CA ALA A 193 12.05 0.84 -9.05
C ALA A 193 12.86 1.33 -7.85
N ASP A 194 12.22 2.13 -7.01
CA ASP A 194 12.84 2.79 -5.86
C ASP A 194 11.98 2.61 -4.61
N SER A 195 12.52 2.92 -3.45
CA SER A 195 11.79 2.92 -2.18
C SER A 195 12.42 3.90 -1.19
N LEU A 196 11.61 4.42 -0.27
CA LEU A 196 12.08 5.12 0.92
C LEU A 196 11.85 4.25 2.14
N GLY A 197 12.92 4.03 2.91
CA GLY A 197 12.92 3.27 4.15
C GLY A 197 12.84 4.18 5.37
N PHE A 198 12.12 3.71 6.41
CA PHE A 198 11.97 4.39 7.68
C PHE A 198 12.17 3.39 8.82
N ALA A 199 12.63 3.87 9.96
CA ALA A 199 12.76 3.10 11.20
C ALA A 199 12.01 3.80 12.32
N LEU A 200 11.09 3.09 12.98
CA LEU A 200 10.36 3.57 14.15
C LEU A 200 10.93 2.88 15.38
N GLY A 201 11.55 3.64 16.28
CA GLY A 201 12.18 3.11 17.47
C GLY A 201 13.57 3.70 17.73
N ASN A 202 14.35 3.02 18.56
CA ASN A 202 15.66 3.50 19.03
C ASN A 202 16.82 3.21 18.04
N SER A 203 16.60 2.52 16.94
CA SER A 203 17.66 2.19 15.97
C SER A 203 17.81 3.29 14.92
N VAL A 204 18.53 4.34 15.27
CA VAL A 204 18.56 5.62 14.55
C VAL A 204 19.58 5.65 13.41
N ASP A 205 20.55 4.74 13.34
CA ASP A 205 21.72 4.86 12.46
C ASP A 205 21.85 3.77 11.38
N GLU A 206 20.75 3.29 10.82
CA GLU A 206 20.85 2.38 9.69
C GLU A 206 20.97 3.16 8.36
N PRO A 207 22.04 2.92 7.56
CA PRO A 207 22.22 3.59 6.28
C PRO A 207 21.00 3.42 5.37
N GLY A 208 20.55 4.54 4.77
CA GLY A 208 19.41 4.55 3.85
C GLY A 208 18.04 4.52 4.51
N ARG A 209 17.93 4.61 5.83
CA ARG A 209 16.66 4.69 6.57
C ARG A 209 16.50 6.02 7.29
N ILE A 210 15.27 6.49 7.35
CA ILE A 210 14.89 7.74 7.97
C ILE A 210 14.29 7.43 9.34
N ALA A 211 14.87 7.99 10.40
CA ALA A 211 14.33 7.82 11.74
C ALA A 211 12.95 8.48 11.90
N LEU A 212 12.04 7.78 12.57
CA LEU A 212 10.74 8.26 13.00
C LEU A 212 10.73 8.34 14.53
N ASP A 213 10.94 9.55 15.02
CA ASP A 213 10.98 9.83 16.46
C ASP A 213 9.57 9.94 17.05
N TRP A 214 9.45 9.74 18.34
CA TRP A 214 8.24 10.13 19.06
C TRP A 214 8.57 11.04 20.25
N PRO A 215 7.61 11.91 20.61
CA PRO A 215 6.35 12.19 19.89
C PRO A 215 6.61 12.52 18.43
N MET A 216 5.61 12.34 17.56
CA MET A 216 5.72 12.53 16.10
C MET A 216 6.18 13.94 15.75
N ARG A 217 7.47 14.21 15.81
CA ARG A 217 8.08 15.53 15.52
C ARG A 217 9.24 15.38 14.56
N GLY A 218 9.52 16.46 13.83
CA GLY A 218 10.72 16.53 13.02
C GLY A 218 10.55 16.10 11.57
N ASP A 219 11.70 16.03 10.88
CA ASP A 219 11.75 15.85 9.43
C ASP A 219 11.33 14.45 8.97
N GLY A 220 11.61 13.42 9.77
CA GLY A 220 11.26 12.04 9.43
C GLY A 220 9.78 11.87 9.15
N TRP A 221 8.91 12.41 9.98
CA TRP A 221 7.46 12.33 9.81
C TRP A 221 6.94 13.13 8.60
N ARG A 222 7.53 14.29 8.32
CA ARG A 222 7.22 15.05 7.09
C ARG A 222 7.64 14.26 5.85
N ARG A 223 8.81 13.64 5.87
CA ARG A 223 9.30 12.78 4.78
C ARG A 223 8.45 11.52 4.63
N LEU A 224 7.93 10.96 5.72
CA LEU A 224 6.98 9.84 5.67
C LEU A 224 5.69 10.23 4.96
N ARG A 225 5.07 11.36 5.33
CA ARG A 225 3.87 11.87 4.65
C ARG A 225 4.14 12.09 3.16
N HIS A 226 5.27 12.73 2.85
CA HIS A 226 5.68 12.99 1.47
C HIS A 226 5.92 11.71 0.67
N ALA A 227 6.56 10.70 1.26
CA ALA A 227 6.78 9.40 0.64
C ALA A 227 5.47 8.64 0.37
N ALA A 228 4.52 8.69 1.31
CA ALA A 228 3.20 8.09 1.14
C ALA A 228 2.43 8.72 -0.04
N LEU A 229 2.46 10.06 -0.13
CA LEU A 229 1.84 10.80 -1.25
C LEU A 229 2.55 10.53 -2.57
N ALA A 230 3.89 10.50 -2.59
CA ALA A 230 4.68 10.20 -3.78
C ALA A 230 4.43 8.77 -4.28
N SER A 231 4.30 7.81 -3.35
CA SER A 231 3.93 6.43 -3.68
C SER A 231 2.53 6.32 -4.28
N GLY A 232 1.60 7.20 -3.90
CA GLY A 232 0.23 7.21 -4.42
C GLY A 232 0.02 8.13 -5.63
N ALA A 233 1.06 8.79 -6.14
CA ALA A 233 0.98 9.72 -7.26
C ALA A 233 0.79 8.98 -8.60
N PHE A 234 -0.42 8.46 -8.86
CA PHE A 234 -0.70 7.70 -10.08
C PHE A 234 -0.43 8.55 -11.33
N PRO A 235 0.41 8.08 -12.26
CA PRO A 235 0.87 8.86 -13.41
C PRO A 235 -0.27 9.47 -14.20
N LEU A 236 -0.13 10.74 -14.57
CA LEU A 236 -1.11 11.57 -15.29
C LEU A 236 -2.35 11.91 -14.47
N VAL A 237 -2.77 11.06 -13.54
CA VAL A 237 -4.01 11.24 -12.75
C VAL A 237 -3.75 12.14 -11.55
N LEU A 238 -2.66 11.92 -10.83
CA LEU A 238 -2.24 12.72 -9.67
C LEU A 238 -0.86 13.35 -9.93
N PRO A 239 -0.54 14.50 -9.31
CA PRO A 239 0.71 15.19 -9.57
C PRO A 239 1.92 14.40 -9.07
N PRO A 240 3.02 14.30 -9.86
CA PRO A 240 4.27 13.72 -9.40
C PRO A 240 4.89 14.59 -8.30
N LEU A 241 5.64 13.97 -7.39
CA LEU A 241 6.24 14.66 -6.26
C LEU A 241 7.78 14.61 -6.33
N PRO A 242 8.48 15.73 -6.04
CA PRO A 242 9.93 15.75 -5.99
C PRO A 242 10.43 15.02 -4.74
N VAL A 243 11.38 14.12 -4.90
CA VAL A 243 12.03 13.41 -3.79
C VAL A 243 13.52 13.73 -3.78
N ARG A 244 14.04 14.04 -2.59
CA ARG A 244 15.46 14.30 -2.35
C ARG A 244 16.01 13.33 -1.32
N ARG A 245 17.18 12.78 -1.58
CA ARG A 245 17.90 11.91 -0.65
C ARG A 245 19.40 11.93 -0.95
N PRO A 246 20.27 11.60 0.03
CA PRO A 246 21.71 11.44 -0.22
C PRO A 246 21.95 10.37 -1.28
N GLY A 247 22.93 10.59 -2.16
CA GLY A 247 23.38 9.57 -3.12
C GLY A 247 23.92 8.33 -2.41
N SER A 248 24.52 8.51 -1.26
CA SER A 248 25.05 7.44 -0.40
C SER A 248 24.00 6.41 0.04
N ASP A 249 22.72 6.78 0.11
CA ASP A 249 21.63 5.84 0.48
C ASP A 249 21.53 4.66 -0.49
N TYR A 250 22.07 4.80 -1.69
CA TYR A 250 22.04 3.73 -2.70
C TYR A 250 23.23 2.77 -2.63
N ARG A 251 24.28 3.08 -1.87
CA ARG A 251 25.49 2.24 -1.78
C ARG A 251 25.22 0.88 -1.17
N ALA A 252 24.36 0.83 -0.15
CA ALA A 252 24.06 -0.38 0.60
C ALA A 252 22.92 -1.22 -0.01
N ARG A 253 22.37 -0.84 -1.17
CA ARG A 253 21.32 -1.63 -1.83
C ARG A 253 21.86 -2.97 -2.29
N LEU A 254 21.20 -4.02 -1.81
CA LEU A 254 21.57 -5.38 -2.14
C LEU A 254 20.96 -5.79 -3.49
N TRP A 255 21.75 -6.48 -4.27
CA TRP A 255 21.38 -7.06 -5.55
C TRP A 255 21.56 -8.57 -5.50
N PRO A 256 20.64 -9.35 -6.11
CA PRO A 256 20.83 -10.78 -6.21
C PRO A 256 21.90 -11.11 -7.25
N PHE A 257 22.83 -11.98 -6.87
CA PHE A 257 23.84 -12.53 -7.77
C PHE A 257 23.60 -14.02 -7.97
N THR A 258 23.76 -14.51 -9.21
CA THR A 258 23.67 -15.93 -9.56
C THR A 258 25.06 -16.59 -9.45
N GLY A 259 25.07 -17.89 -9.13
CA GLY A 259 26.33 -18.67 -9.07
C GLY A 259 27.06 -18.63 -7.74
N VAL A 260 26.44 -18.09 -6.69
CA VAL A 260 26.95 -18.13 -5.32
C VAL A 260 26.23 -19.23 -4.54
N GLU A 261 26.99 -20.18 -4.00
CA GLU A 261 26.46 -21.35 -3.27
C GLU A 261 25.88 -21.00 -1.89
N ASP A 262 26.37 -19.88 -1.29
CA ASP A 262 25.98 -19.43 0.04
C ASP A 262 24.86 -18.37 -0.06
N GLU A 263 23.79 -18.53 0.71
CA GLU A 263 22.71 -17.53 0.80
C GLU A 263 23.23 -16.14 1.22
N ALA A 264 24.22 -16.08 2.09
CA ALA A 264 24.84 -14.82 2.53
C ALA A 264 25.58 -14.09 1.40
N GLY A 265 26.18 -14.83 0.47
CA GLY A 265 26.86 -14.28 -0.71
C GLY A 265 25.94 -13.99 -1.89
N ARG A 266 24.72 -14.52 -1.91
CA ARG A 266 23.75 -14.33 -3.01
C ARG A 266 23.28 -12.89 -3.17
N TYR A 267 23.30 -12.11 -2.10
CA TYR A 267 22.93 -10.71 -2.10
C TYR A 267 24.12 -9.84 -1.74
N GLN A 268 24.57 -9.02 -2.69
CA GLN A 268 25.72 -8.16 -2.50
C GLN A 268 25.37 -6.70 -2.81
N PRO A 269 26.00 -5.73 -2.12
CA PRO A 269 25.81 -4.33 -2.46
C PRO A 269 26.44 -4.03 -3.82
N LEU A 270 25.64 -3.44 -4.70
CA LEU A 270 26.11 -2.89 -5.97
C LEU A 270 25.96 -1.37 -5.91
N PRO A 271 27.09 -0.62 -5.80
CA PRO A 271 27.02 0.83 -5.77
C PRO A 271 26.61 1.38 -7.14
N PRO A 272 25.85 2.50 -7.18
CA PRO A 272 25.52 3.17 -8.42
C PRO A 272 26.76 3.69 -9.15
N HIS A 273 26.69 3.71 -10.47
CA HIS A 273 27.72 4.29 -11.33
C HIS A 273 27.36 5.73 -11.69
N TRP A 274 27.80 6.68 -10.87
CA TRP A 274 27.46 8.10 -11.05
C TRP A 274 28.23 8.83 -12.17
N GLY A 275 29.12 8.14 -12.90
CA GLY A 275 29.98 8.73 -13.93
C GLY A 275 31.07 9.63 -13.36
N GLU A 276 31.63 10.51 -14.20
CA GLU A 276 32.75 11.41 -13.84
C GLU A 276 32.39 12.42 -12.74
N ALA A 277 31.12 12.80 -12.62
CA ALA A 277 30.64 13.73 -11.59
C ALA A 277 30.70 13.16 -10.17
N GLY A 278 30.88 11.84 -10.05
CA GLY A 278 30.86 11.15 -8.76
C GLY A 278 29.51 11.12 -8.09
N GLU A 279 29.47 10.59 -6.86
CA GLU A 279 28.27 10.46 -6.07
C GLU A 279 27.71 11.82 -5.64
N PRO A 280 26.42 12.14 -5.94
CA PRO A 280 25.84 13.40 -5.54
C PRO A 280 25.59 13.44 -4.04
N ALA A 281 25.94 14.57 -3.39
CA ALA A 281 25.59 14.80 -1.99
C ALA A 281 24.06 14.75 -1.78
N GLN A 282 23.30 15.25 -2.76
CA GLN A 282 21.84 15.16 -2.83
C GLN A 282 21.42 14.69 -4.23
N TYR A 283 20.71 13.57 -4.28
CA TYR A 283 20.11 13.03 -5.49
C TYR A 283 18.62 13.40 -5.50
N GLU A 284 18.21 14.11 -6.55
CA GLU A 284 16.85 14.63 -6.70
C GLU A 284 16.18 14.01 -7.93
N PHE A 285 14.92 13.60 -7.77
CA PHE A 285 14.10 13.03 -8.83
C PHE A 285 12.62 13.33 -8.63
N LEU A 286 11.84 13.24 -9.70
CA LEU A 286 10.38 13.19 -9.60
C LEU A 286 9.95 11.74 -9.38
N ALA A 287 9.12 11.53 -8.38
CA ALA A 287 8.50 10.25 -8.08
C ALA A 287 7.06 10.22 -8.55
N VAL A 288 6.64 9.07 -9.07
CA VAL A 288 5.26 8.70 -9.30
C VAL A 288 4.95 7.39 -8.61
N ASP A 289 3.71 6.92 -8.72
CA ASP A 289 3.17 5.74 -8.03
C ASP A 289 4.13 4.54 -8.03
N GLY A 290 4.47 4.08 -6.83
CA GLY A 290 5.35 2.94 -6.63
C GLY A 290 4.78 1.64 -7.18
N GLY A 291 3.46 1.52 -7.21
CA GLY A 291 2.75 0.37 -7.77
C GLY A 291 2.91 0.18 -9.27
N MET A 292 3.46 1.17 -9.99
CA MET A 292 3.80 1.00 -11.40
C MET A 292 4.90 -0.05 -11.62
N LEU A 293 5.88 -0.12 -10.71
CA LEU A 293 7.02 -1.03 -10.82
C LEU A 293 7.08 -2.08 -9.70
N ASP A 294 6.50 -1.80 -8.54
CA ASP A 294 6.41 -2.75 -7.42
C ASP A 294 5.12 -2.54 -6.63
N ASN A 295 4.03 -3.14 -7.12
CA ASN A 295 2.70 -2.98 -6.53
C ASN A 295 2.47 -3.86 -5.29
N LYS A 296 3.21 -4.94 -5.15
CA LYS A 296 3.12 -5.91 -4.05
C LYS A 296 4.52 -6.12 -3.49
N PRO A 297 5.05 -5.21 -2.66
CA PRO A 297 6.46 -5.22 -2.25
C PRO A 297 6.77 -6.34 -1.24
N ILE A 298 6.54 -7.60 -1.64
CA ILE A 298 6.72 -8.80 -0.81
C ILE A 298 8.21 -9.03 -0.53
N ALA A 299 9.06 -8.94 -1.57
CA ALA A 299 10.50 -9.12 -1.41
C ALA A 299 11.09 -8.07 -0.46
N LEU A 300 10.67 -6.81 -0.59
CA LEU A 300 11.07 -5.74 0.31
C LEU A 300 10.56 -5.99 1.74
N GLY A 301 9.32 -6.47 1.89
CA GLY A 301 8.77 -6.86 3.20
C GLY A 301 9.54 -8.01 3.87
N ARG A 302 9.97 -9.00 3.08
CA ARG A 302 10.83 -10.09 3.55
C ARG A 302 12.19 -9.56 3.99
N GLU A 303 12.81 -8.72 3.17
CA GLU A 303 14.09 -8.08 3.51
C GLU A 303 14.02 -7.35 4.85
N LEU A 304 12.95 -6.59 5.08
CA LEU A 304 12.78 -5.86 6.33
C LEU A 304 12.52 -6.77 7.53
N LEU A 305 11.76 -7.87 7.35
CA LEU A 305 11.38 -8.76 8.44
C LEU A 305 12.47 -9.76 8.81
N VAL A 306 13.17 -10.31 7.82
CA VAL A 306 14.16 -11.38 7.99
C VAL A 306 15.59 -10.83 7.95
N GLY A 307 15.80 -9.75 7.21
CA GLY A 307 17.09 -9.20 6.84
C GLY A 307 17.68 -9.87 5.59
N LEU A 308 18.66 -9.20 4.96
CA LEU A 308 19.50 -9.75 3.89
C LEU A 308 20.96 -9.32 4.17
N PRO A 309 21.93 -10.23 4.29
CA PRO A 309 21.70 -11.66 4.55
C PRO A 309 20.87 -11.88 5.81
N PRO A 310 20.23 -13.07 5.97
CA PRO A 310 19.36 -13.32 7.10
C PRO A 310 20.09 -12.98 8.41
N ARG A 311 19.54 -12.02 9.17
CA ARG A 311 20.05 -11.71 10.50
C ARG A 311 19.78 -12.92 11.38
N LEU A 312 20.78 -13.36 12.12
CA LEU A 312 20.57 -14.40 13.12
C LEU A 312 19.44 -13.95 14.04
N PRO A 313 18.41 -14.79 14.26
CA PRO A 313 17.32 -14.43 15.15
C PRO A 313 17.87 -14.14 16.52
N SER A 314 17.62 -12.93 17.04
CA SER A 314 17.82 -12.69 18.46
C SER A 314 16.86 -13.59 19.21
N PRO A 315 17.34 -14.49 20.08
CA PRO A 315 16.42 -15.27 20.90
C PRO A 315 15.49 -14.33 21.68
N PRO A 316 14.21 -14.63 21.75
CA PRO A 316 13.52 -15.87 21.45
C PRO A 316 12.52 -15.78 20.27
N VAL A 317 12.88 -15.24 19.10
CA VAL A 317 11.97 -15.23 17.92
C VAL A 317 11.91 -16.64 17.36
N ILE A 318 10.73 -17.28 17.46
CA ILE A 318 10.50 -18.67 17.07
C ILE A 318 9.89 -18.76 15.65
N GLY A 319 9.28 -17.68 15.18
CA GLY A 319 8.67 -17.67 13.86
C GLY A 319 8.48 -16.27 13.29
N ARG A 320 8.38 -16.21 11.99
CA ARG A 320 8.10 -14.98 11.24
C ARG A 320 7.05 -15.25 10.16
N THR A 321 6.14 -14.29 9.96
CA THR A 321 5.12 -14.40 8.91
C THR A 321 4.92 -13.05 8.22
N LEU A 322 4.94 -13.06 6.88
CA LEU A 322 4.48 -11.93 6.08
C LEU A 322 2.99 -12.10 5.78
N ILE A 323 2.21 -11.07 6.11
CA ILE A 323 0.79 -10.99 5.78
C ILE A 323 0.63 -9.94 4.68
N ALA A 324 0.26 -10.38 3.49
CA ALA A 324 -0.06 -9.50 2.38
C ALA A 324 -1.54 -9.11 2.44
N VAL A 325 -1.82 -7.82 2.33
CA VAL A 325 -3.17 -7.25 2.17
C VAL A 325 -3.30 -6.79 0.74
N ASP A 326 -4.09 -7.49 -0.07
CA ASP A 326 -4.24 -7.23 -1.48
C ASP A 326 -5.72 -7.09 -1.87
N PRO A 327 -6.22 -5.87 -2.09
CA PRO A 327 -7.59 -5.63 -2.54
C PRO A 327 -7.88 -6.14 -3.95
N PHE A 328 -6.87 -6.29 -4.78
CA PHE A 328 -6.98 -6.74 -6.17
C PHE A 328 -6.00 -7.88 -6.44
N PRO A 329 -6.26 -9.08 -5.88
CA PRO A 329 -5.44 -10.24 -6.18
C PRO A 329 -5.58 -10.55 -7.67
N ASP A 330 -4.45 -10.62 -8.37
CA ASP A 330 -4.43 -10.97 -9.78
C ASP A 330 -4.80 -12.46 -9.90
N ILE A 331 -5.98 -12.71 -10.43
CA ILE A 331 -6.38 -14.04 -10.91
C ILE A 331 -6.33 -13.92 -12.43
N PRO A 332 -5.35 -14.54 -13.10
CA PRO A 332 -5.30 -14.49 -14.56
C PRO A 332 -6.56 -15.15 -15.09
N ASP A 333 -7.42 -14.36 -15.72
CA ASP A 333 -8.54 -14.83 -16.49
C ASP A 333 -8.19 -14.64 -17.98
N PHE A 334 -7.92 -15.72 -18.67
CA PHE A 334 -7.75 -15.72 -20.10
C PHE A 334 -9.15 -15.79 -20.74
N SER A 335 -9.85 -14.67 -20.77
CA SER A 335 -11.04 -14.54 -21.60
C SER A 335 -10.64 -14.70 -23.06
N ARG A 336 -11.26 -15.67 -23.76
CA ARG A 336 -11.08 -15.85 -25.20
C ARG A 336 -11.84 -14.80 -26.02
N ASP A 337 -12.60 -13.94 -25.35
CA ASP A 337 -13.53 -12.98 -25.96
C ASP A 337 -13.00 -11.54 -25.92
N GLU A 338 -11.71 -11.33 -25.62
CA GLU A 338 -11.09 -10.03 -25.77
C GLU A 338 -10.81 -9.76 -27.25
N ASP A 339 -11.55 -8.82 -27.84
CA ASP A 339 -11.27 -8.34 -29.19
C ASP A 339 -9.86 -7.74 -29.25
N PRO A 340 -9.07 -8.07 -30.29
CA PRO A 340 -7.75 -7.48 -30.47
C PRO A 340 -7.86 -5.95 -30.61
N PRO A 341 -6.81 -5.19 -30.19
CA PRO A 341 -6.85 -3.73 -30.28
C PRO A 341 -7.13 -3.25 -31.71
N GLY A 342 -8.17 -2.46 -31.88
CA GLY A 342 -8.64 -1.96 -33.18
C GLY A 342 -7.98 -0.67 -33.64
N GLY A 343 -7.10 -0.04 -32.82
CA GLY A 343 -6.50 1.24 -33.16
C GLY A 343 -5.32 1.63 -32.27
N LEU A 344 -4.68 2.75 -32.63
CA LEU A 344 -3.47 3.25 -31.96
C LEU A 344 -3.67 3.45 -30.45
N LEU A 345 -4.80 4.00 -30.04
CA LEU A 345 -5.08 4.26 -28.62
C LEU A 345 -5.29 2.96 -27.85
N ASP A 346 -5.91 1.95 -28.46
CA ASP A 346 -6.07 0.64 -27.86
C ASP A 346 -4.71 -0.05 -27.69
N VAL A 347 -3.86 0.02 -28.72
CA VAL A 347 -2.49 -0.51 -28.64
C VAL A 347 -1.70 0.18 -27.52
N ALA A 348 -1.79 1.50 -27.38
CA ALA A 348 -1.12 2.24 -26.31
C ALA A 348 -1.64 1.82 -24.92
N ARG A 349 -2.97 1.66 -24.77
CA ARG A 349 -3.58 1.16 -23.52
C ARG A 349 -3.12 -0.25 -23.19
N TRP A 350 -3.14 -1.15 -24.16
CA TRP A 350 -2.70 -2.54 -23.98
C TRP A 350 -1.22 -2.65 -23.66
N LEU A 351 -0.38 -1.82 -24.30
CA LEU A 351 1.06 -1.74 -24.00
C LEU A 351 1.31 -1.30 -22.55
N LEU A 352 0.63 -0.25 -22.08
CA LEU A 352 0.74 0.19 -20.69
C LEU A 352 0.29 -0.89 -19.71
N THR A 353 -0.78 -1.60 -20.04
CA THR A 353 -1.29 -2.72 -19.24
C THR A 353 -0.28 -3.88 -19.23
N ALA A 354 0.29 -4.23 -20.39
CA ALA A 354 1.29 -5.29 -20.50
C ALA A 354 2.56 -4.94 -19.71
N MET A 355 3.06 -3.71 -19.83
CA MET A 355 4.21 -3.23 -19.04
C MET A 355 3.92 -3.30 -17.53
N LYS A 356 2.76 -2.82 -17.09
CA LYS A 356 2.33 -2.89 -15.70
C LYS A 356 2.25 -4.33 -15.19
N ASN A 357 1.68 -5.25 -15.97
CA ASN A 357 1.57 -6.65 -15.59
C ASN A 357 2.94 -7.34 -15.54
N GLN A 358 3.80 -7.06 -16.52
CA GLN A 358 5.15 -7.62 -16.58
C GLN A 358 6.02 -7.16 -15.40
N THR A 359 5.93 -5.88 -15.00
CA THR A 359 6.70 -5.36 -13.87
C THR A 359 6.18 -5.83 -12.51
N ARG A 360 4.91 -6.27 -12.44
CA ARG A 360 4.34 -6.90 -11.24
C ARG A 360 4.78 -8.35 -11.06
N PHE A 361 5.18 -9.01 -12.13
CA PHE A 361 5.63 -10.39 -12.11
C PHE A 361 7.12 -10.43 -11.85
N LYS A 362 7.52 -10.90 -10.69
CA LYS A 362 8.92 -11.10 -10.30
C LYS A 362 9.15 -12.60 -10.11
N PRO A 363 9.75 -13.29 -11.11
CA PRO A 363 9.99 -14.75 -11.05
C PRO A 363 10.78 -15.16 -9.80
N GLU A 364 11.71 -14.32 -9.35
CA GLU A 364 12.53 -14.57 -8.17
C GLU A 364 11.68 -14.62 -6.88
N GLU A 365 10.61 -13.83 -6.82
CA GLU A 365 9.69 -13.85 -5.68
C GLU A 365 8.86 -15.13 -5.63
N LEU A 366 8.50 -15.70 -6.79
CA LEU A 366 7.82 -16.98 -6.88
C LEU A 366 8.73 -18.13 -6.43
N LEU A 367 9.97 -18.15 -6.90
CA LEU A 367 10.95 -19.16 -6.50
C LEU A 367 11.21 -19.10 -4.99
N THR A 368 11.42 -17.89 -4.44
CA THR A 368 11.59 -17.71 -3.00
C THR A 368 10.31 -18.06 -2.20
N ALA A 369 9.12 -17.95 -2.82
CA ALA A 369 7.86 -18.34 -2.19
C ALA A 369 7.71 -19.84 -1.99
N VAL A 370 8.31 -20.62 -2.88
CA VAL A 370 8.25 -22.10 -2.85
C VAL A 370 9.28 -22.68 -1.88
N ASP A 371 10.43 -22.01 -1.74
CA ASP A 371 11.62 -22.61 -1.08
C ASP A 371 11.90 -22.07 0.33
N ASP A 372 11.12 -21.09 0.87
CA ASP A 372 11.38 -20.55 2.19
C ASP A 372 10.56 -21.25 3.30
N PRO A 373 11.14 -22.23 4.01
CA PRO A 373 10.46 -22.92 5.11
C PRO A 373 10.24 -22.01 6.35
N HIS A 374 10.85 -20.81 6.39
CA HIS A 374 10.84 -19.93 7.55
C HIS A 374 9.91 -18.72 7.42
N ALA A 375 9.46 -18.38 6.21
CA ALA A 375 8.55 -17.26 5.99
C ALA A 375 7.23 -17.76 5.40
N HIS A 376 6.30 -18.18 6.26
CA HIS A 376 4.94 -18.43 5.82
C HIS A 376 4.32 -17.16 5.26
N ARG A 377 3.91 -17.20 4.00
CA ARG A 377 3.22 -16.07 3.34
C ARG A 377 1.73 -16.29 3.46
N GLN A 378 1.06 -15.27 3.92
CA GLN A 378 -0.38 -15.27 4.11
C GLN A 378 -1.00 -14.12 3.32
N LEU A 379 -2.19 -14.33 2.78
CA LEU A 379 -2.90 -13.33 1.98
C LEU A 379 -4.28 -13.03 2.57
N ILE A 380 -4.56 -11.75 2.79
CA ILE A 380 -5.89 -11.23 3.08
C ILE A 380 -6.38 -10.51 1.82
N ALA A 381 -7.38 -11.10 1.17
CA ALA A 381 -8.01 -10.58 -0.04
C ALA A 381 -9.52 -10.46 0.13
N PRO A 382 -10.20 -9.59 -0.65
CA PRO A 382 -11.63 -9.41 -0.55
C PRO A 382 -12.41 -10.72 -0.82
N SER A 383 -13.24 -11.08 0.15
CA SER A 383 -14.13 -12.23 0.04
C SER A 383 -15.47 -11.87 0.65
N ARG A 384 -16.50 -11.85 -0.18
CA ARG A 384 -17.90 -11.65 0.22
C ARG A 384 -18.72 -12.88 -0.21
N ARG A 385 -19.66 -13.29 0.63
CA ARG A 385 -20.60 -14.36 0.30
C ARG A 385 -22.03 -13.79 0.29
N VAL A 386 -22.83 -14.25 -0.65
CA VAL A 386 -24.25 -13.96 -0.77
C VAL A 386 -24.94 -15.30 -0.90
N ASP A 387 -25.90 -15.58 -0.04
CA ASP A 387 -26.63 -16.86 0.00
C ASP A 387 -25.72 -18.11 0.02
N GLY A 388 -24.58 -18.00 0.71
CA GLY A 388 -23.59 -19.07 0.83
C GLY A 388 -22.56 -19.14 -0.31
N GLU A 389 -22.83 -18.53 -1.44
CA GLU A 389 -21.97 -18.52 -2.62
C GLU A 389 -20.99 -17.33 -2.63
N ARG A 390 -19.86 -17.48 -3.30
CA ARG A 390 -18.88 -16.41 -3.47
C ARG A 390 -19.43 -15.34 -4.43
N ALA A 391 -19.53 -14.10 -3.96
CA ALA A 391 -20.00 -12.99 -4.79
C ALA A 391 -19.03 -12.69 -5.93
N ALA A 392 -19.57 -12.45 -7.13
CA ALA A 392 -18.78 -12.05 -8.31
C ALA A 392 -18.05 -10.71 -8.08
N PHE A 393 -18.69 -9.79 -7.36
CA PHE A 393 -18.13 -8.49 -7.01
C PHE A 393 -17.98 -8.40 -5.48
N PRO A 394 -16.78 -8.67 -4.92
CA PRO A 394 -16.59 -8.60 -3.47
C PRO A 394 -16.51 -7.16 -2.97
N LEU A 395 -15.83 -6.25 -3.71
CA LEU A 395 -15.67 -4.84 -3.36
C LEU A 395 -16.77 -3.99 -3.99
N ALA A 396 -17.40 -3.14 -3.18
CA ALA A 396 -18.37 -2.16 -3.67
C ALA A 396 -17.69 -1.07 -4.51
N GLY A 397 -16.50 -0.64 -4.12
CA GLY A 397 -15.66 0.33 -4.83
C GLY A 397 -14.82 -0.26 -5.96
N GLY A 398 -14.97 -1.55 -6.29
CA GLY A 398 -14.13 -2.24 -7.27
C GLY A 398 -14.44 -1.91 -8.75
N SER A 399 -15.40 -1.04 -9.05
CA SER A 399 -15.66 -0.55 -10.42
C SER A 399 -14.54 0.35 -10.92
N LEU A 400 -14.45 0.58 -12.23
CA LEU A 400 -13.48 1.49 -12.85
C LEU A 400 -12.03 1.19 -12.46
N ASP A 401 -11.60 -0.06 -12.52
CA ASP A 401 -10.26 -0.50 -12.14
C ASP A 401 -9.85 -0.04 -10.71
N GLY A 402 -10.82 0.01 -9.80
CA GLY A 402 -10.62 0.40 -8.41
C GLY A 402 -10.89 1.88 -8.09
N PHE A 403 -11.26 2.71 -9.05
CA PHE A 403 -11.65 4.11 -8.79
C PHE A 403 -13.10 4.27 -8.29
N GLY A 404 -13.92 3.23 -8.41
CA GLY A 404 -15.35 3.28 -8.09
C GLY A 404 -15.68 3.69 -6.67
N GLY A 405 -14.81 3.41 -5.71
CA GLY A 405 -15.01 3.84 -4.32
C GLY A 405 -15.02 5.35 -4.12
N PHE A 406 -14.42 6.12 -5.02
CA PHE A 406 -14.47 7.59 -4.95
C PHE A 406 -15.83 8.17 -5.35
N LEU A 407 -16.67 7.40 -6.05
CA LEU A 407 -18.00 7.85 -6.49
C LEU A 407 -18.94 8.13 -5.31
N ASP A 408 -18.85 7.31 -4.25
CA ASP A 408 -19.71 7.45 -3.08
C ASP A 408 -19.04 6.96 -1.79
N ARG A 409 -19.35 7.65 -0.68
CA ARG A 409 -18.91 7.27 0.67
C ARG A 409 -19.40 5.87 1.07
N GLY A 410 -20.63 5.51 0.69
CA GLY A 410 -21.23 4.20 1.01
C GLY A 410 -20.41 3.03 0.47
N PHE A 411 -19.79 3.19 -0.70
CA PHE A 411 -18.92 2.16 -1.28
C PHE A 411 -17.67 1.97 -0.44
N ARG A 412 -17.01 3.07 -0.03
CA ARG A 412 -15.82 3.02 0.83
C ARG A 412 -16.13 2.49 2.22
N LEU A 413 -17.30 2.88 2.78
CA LEU A 413 -17.77 2.39 4.07
C LEU A 413 -17.97 0.87 4.07
N HIS A 414 -18.64 0.35 3.03
CA HIS A 414 -18.84 -1.10 2.86
C HIS A 414 -17.49 -1.82 2.77
N ASP A 415 -16.56 -1.33 1.95
CA ASP A 415 -15.27 -1.96 1.71
C ASP A 415 -14.37 -1.91 2.95
N PHE A 416 -14.44 -0.85 3.76
CA PHE A 416 -13.77 -0.79 5.05
C PHE A 416 -14.28 -1.89 6.01
N HIS A 417 -15.60 -2.04 6.15
CA HIS A 417 -16.18 -3.09 6.99
C HIS A 417 -15.91 -4.49 6.42
N LEU A 418 -15.88 -4.66 5.10
CA LEU A 418 -15.50 -5.93 4.48
C LEU A 418 -14.04 -6.27 4.84
N GLY A 419 -13.13 -5.29 4.81
CA GLY A 419 -11.74 -5.47 5.25
C GLY A 419 -11.66 -5.96 6.68
N ARG A 420 -12.38 -5.35 7.61
CA ARG A 420 -12.46 -5.78 9.01
C ARG A 420 -12.99 -7.21 9.15
N CYS A 421 -14.08 -7.55 8.46
CA CYS A 421 -14.68 -8.90 8.49
C CYS A 421 -13.72 -9.96 7.93
N ASN A 422 -13.02 -9.65 6.83
CA ASN A 422 -12.06 -10.58 6.23
C ASN A 422 -10.83 -10.77 7.12
N ALA A 423 -10.31 -9.72 7.74
CA ALA A 423 -9.23 -9.80 8.71
C ALA A 423 -9.63 -10.64 9.94
N GLN A 424 -10.80 -10.39 10.52
CA GLN A 424 -11.31 -11.21 11.64
C GLN A 424 -11.39 -12.69 11.27
N ARG A 425 -11.94 -13.00 10.09
CA ARG A 425 -12.02 -14.39 9.61
C ARG A 425 -10.63 -14.99 9.41
N PHE A 426 -9.72 -14.23 8.84
CA PHE A 426 -8.35 -14.68 8.60
C PHE A 426 -7.66 -15.07 9.92
N PHE A 427 -7.63 -14.18 10.91
CA PHE A 427 -6.99 -14.45 12.20
C PHE A 427 -7.69 -15.57 12.98
N ARG A 428 -9.00 -15.67 12.86
CA ARG A 428 -9.78 -16.72 13.53
C ARG A 428 -9.56 -18.11 12.93
N CYS A 429 -9.52 -18.23 11.60
CA CYS A 429 -9.64 -19.51 10.90
C CYS A 429 -8.37 -19.93 10.16
N HIS A 430 -7.53 -18.99 9.72
CA HIS A 430 -6.42 -19.30 8.79
C HIS A 430 -5.05 -19.09 9.41
N PHE A 431 -4.89 -18.10 10.29
CA PHE A 431 -3.61 -17.78 10.90
C PHE A 431 -3.33 -18.65 12.13
N ARG A 432 -3.10 -19.94 11.87
CA ARG A 432 -2.96 -20.99 12.89
C ARG A 432 -1.77 -21.88 12.59
N LEU A 433 -1.10 -22.38 13.64
CA LEU A 433 0.01 -23.31 13.56
C LEU A 433 -0.34 -24.62 14.28
N PRO A 434 0.36 -25.73 13.97
CA PRO A 434 0.18 -26.97 14.71
C PRO A 434 0.34 -26.77 16.22
N GLY A 435 -0.51 -27.41 17.04
CA GLY A 435 -0.48 -27.25 18.49
C GLY A 435 0.85 -27.67 19.16
N ALA A 436 1.67 -28.48 18.47
CA ALA A 436 3.02 -28.85 18.92
C ALA A 436 4.09 -27.77 18.59
N HIS A 437 3.74 -26.70 17.88
CA HIS A 437 4.71 -25.68 17.50
C HIS A 437 5.33 -25.02 18.75
N PRO A 438 6.66 -24.74 18.78
CA PRO A 438 7.36 -24.19 19.93
C PRO A 438 6.78 -22.87 20.48
N LEU A 439 6.12 -22.07 19.63
CA LEU A 439 5.42 -20.85 20.04
C LEU A 439 4.43 -21.10 21.18
N PHE A 440 3.84 -22.27 21.23
CA PHE A 440 2.80 -22.65 22.20
C PHE A 440 3.32 -23.47 23.37
N ALA A 441 4.65 -23.59 23.53
CA ALA A 441 5.24 -24.43 24.57
C ALA A 441 4.77 -24.08 25.99
N ALA A 442 4.58 -22.81 26.27
CA ALA A 442 4.16 -22.31 27.58
C ALA A 442 2.63 -22.22 27.77
N TRP A 443 1.83 -22.66 26.79
CA TRP A 443 0.35 -22.62 26.89
C TRP A 443 -0.16 -23.68 27.85
N THR A 444 -1.05 -23.28 28.75
CA THR A 444 -1.75 -24.19 29.66
C THR A 444 -2.72 -25.09 28.92
N PRO A 445 -3.11 -26.25 29.49
CA PRO A 445 -4.16 -27.11 28.92
C PRO A 445 -5.47 -26.35 28.70
N ALA A 446 -5.87 -25.45 29.59
CA ALA A 446 -7.09 -24.65 29.45
C ALA A 446 -7.03 -23.70 28.24
N GLN A 447 -5.89 -22.99 28.06
CA GLN A 447 -5.67 -22.14 26.89
C GLN A 447 -5.71 -22.94 25.58
N ARG A 448 -5.08 -24.12 25.55
CA ARG A 448 -5.10 -25.01 24.39
C ARG A 448 -6.53 -25.46 24.08
N GLN A 449 -7.28 -25.92 25.08
CA GLN A 449 -8.67 -26.33 24.92
C GLN A 449 -9.57 -25.21 24.41
N GLN A 450 -9.41 -24.00 24.93
CA GLN A 450 -10.19 -22.83 24.55
C GLN A 450 -9.96 -22.39 23.10
N HIS A 451 -8.73 -22.51 22.61
CA HIS A 451 -8.33 -21.90 21.35
C HIS A 451 -8.08 -22.92 20.22
N ALA A 452 -8.01 -24.23 20.49
CA ALA A 452 -7.80 -25.22 19.46
C ALA A 452 -8.97 -25.29 18.48
N ASP A 453 -8.64 -25.51 17.19
CA ASP A 453 -9.62 -25.91 16.19
C ASP A 453 -9.81 -27.44 16.17
N ALA A 454 -10.64 -27.92 15.25
CA ALA A 454 -10.95 -29.34 15.13
C ALA A 454 -9.71 -30.21 14.79
N GLU A 455 -8.69 -29.60 14.15
CA GLU A 455 -7.42 -30.24 13.81
C GLU A 455 -6.35 -30.07 14.89
N GLY A 456 -6.68 -29.47 16.04
CA GLY A 456 -5.74 -29.20 17.13
C GLY A 456 -4.74 -28.08 16.84
N ARG A 457 -4.96 -27.25 15.83
CA ARG A 457 -4.13 -26.07 15.53
C ARG A 457 -4.51 -24.92 16.45
N LEU A 458 -3.50 -24.12 16.85
CA LEU A 458 -3.66 -22.97 17.71
C LEU A 458 -3.42 -21.66 16.94
N PRO A 459 -4.16 -20.58 17.27
CA PRO A 459 -3.99 -19.29 16.60
C PRO A 459 -2.68 -18.62 17.01
N VAL A 460 -1.96 -18.04 16.05
CA VAL A 460 -0.79 -17.20 16.32
C VAL A 460 -1.24 -15.87 16.95
N LEU A 461 -2.35 -15.30 16.49
CA LEU A 461 -2.99 -14.11 17.09
C LEU A 461 -4.39 -14.48 17.59
N PRO A 462 -4.54 -14.89 18.86
CA PRO A 462 -5.83 -15.18 19.44
C PRO A 462 -6.71 -13.93 19.53
N LEU A 463 -7.96 -14.05 19.14
CA LEU A 463 -8.92 -12.96 19.23
C LEU A 463 -9.56 -12.95 20.63
N LEU A 464 -9.25 -11.91 21.40
CA LEU A 464 -9.70 -11.70 22.78
C LEU A 464 -10.54 -10.41 22.86
N GLY A 465 -11.25 -10.25 23.98
CA GLY A 465 -11.99 -9.03 24.28
C GLY A 465 -12.90 -8.59 23.11
N SER A 466 -12.78 -7.33 22.72
CA SER A 466 -13.60 -6.75 21.65
C SER A 466 -13.35 -7.41 20.29
N ALA A 467 -12.13 -7.86 20.00
CA ALA A 467 -11.77 -8.51 18.73
C ALA A 467 -12.44 -9.89 18.55
N ALA A 468 -12.84 -10.55 19.65
CA ALA A 468 -13.57 -11.82 19.61
C ALA A 468 -15.02 -11.66 19.16
N THR A 469 -15.62 -10.48 19.32
CA THR A 469 -17.02 -10.21 18.95
C THR A 469 -17.18 -10.25 17.44
N ARG A 470 -18.15 -11.08 16.97
CA ARG A 470 -18.39 -11.24 15.53
C ARG A 470 -18.78 -9.91 14.88
N LEU A 471 -18.05 -9.55 13.83
CA LEU A 471 -18.34 -8.38 13.03
C LEU A 471 -19.46 -8.66 12.02
N GLN A 472 -20.23 -7.62 11.71
CA GLN A 472 -21.28 -7.66 10.70
C GLN A 472 -20.89 -6.80 9.50
N LEU A 473 -21.13 -7.33 8.31
CA LEU A 473 -20.94 -6.60 7.07
C LEU A 473 -22.21 -5.76 6.79
N PRO A 474 -22.08 -4.45 6.50
CA PRO A 474 -23.20 -3.64 6.06
C PRO A 474 -23.84 -4.18 4.77
N ALA A 475 -25.10 -3.82 4.52
CA ALA A 475 -25.78 -4.13 3.28
C ALA A 475 -25.00 -3.61 2.06
N TRP A 476 -25.20 -4.28 0.91
CA TRP A 476 -24.59 -3.85 -0.34
C TRP A 476 -25.06 -2.43 -0.71
N PRO A 477 -24.14 -1.47 -0.89
CA PRO A 477 -24.53 -0.07 -1.08
C PRO A 477 -25.02 0.19 -2.50
N ARG A 478 -25.96 1.15 -2.60
CA ARG A 478 -26.42 1.70 -3.86
C ARG A 478 -26.04 3.17 -3.95
N LEU A 479 -25.77 3.62 -5.18
CA LEU A 479 -25.48 5.02 -5.43
C LEU A 479 -26.77 5.85 -5.22
N PRO A 480 -26.72 6.96 -4.46
CA PRO A 480 -27.89 7.80 -4.27
C PRO A 480 -28.45 8.35 -5.60
N PRO A 481 -29.77 8.48 -5.73
CA PRO A 481 -30.39 9.05 -6.93
C PRO A 481 -29.80 10.42 -7.28
N GLY A 482 -29.51 10.66 -8.57
CA GLY A 482 -28.93 11.91 -9.07
C GLY A 482 -27.43 12.12 -8.77
N ARG A 483 -26.80 11.24 -7.98
CA ARG A 483 -25.36 11.35 -7.68
C ARG A 483 -24.50 11.28 -8.92
N LEU A 484 -24.83 10.40 -9.86
CA LEU A 484 -24.09 10.26 -11.13
C LEU A 484 -24.16 11.53 -11.97
N ASP A 485 -25.30 12.23 -11.98
CA ASP A 485 -25.45 13.50 -12.70
C ASP A 485 -24.62 14.64 -12.09
N VAL A 486 -24.50 14.64 -10.76
CA VAL A 486 -23.59 15.57 -10.04
C VAL A 486 -22.16 15.32 -10.48
N LEU A 487 -21.70 14.08 -10.41
CA LEU A 487 -20.34 13.69 -10.80
C LEU A 487 -20.05 13.99 -12.28
N ALA A 488 -21.02 13.76 -13.19
CA ALA A 488 -20.89 14.09 -14.61
C ALA A 488 -20.72 15.60 -14.85
N ARG A 489 -21.43 16.45 -14.08
CA ARG A 489 -21.25 17.92 -14.16
C ARG A 489 -19.86 18.33 -13.67
N MET A 490 -19.38 17.77 -12.58
CA MET A 490 -18.05 18.08 -12.02
C MET A 490 -16.94 17.62 -12.96
N LEU A 491 -17.04 16.39 -13.49
CA LEU A 491 -16.09 15.87 -14.48
C LEU A 491 -16.03 16.76 -15.73
N ARG A 492 -17.19 17.25 -16.20
CA ARG A 492 -17.26 18.20 -17.32
C ARG A 492 -16.58 19.54 -16.98
N ARG A 493 -16.82 20.07 -15.78
CA ARG A 493 -16.17 21.29 -15.31
C ARG A 493 -14.66 21.12 -15.27
N ARG A 494 -14.16 20.05 -14.66
CA ARG A 494 -12.73 19.72 -14.58
C ARG A 494 -12.11 19.54 -15.96
N SER A 495 -12.74 18.76 -16.84
CA SER A 495 -12.28 18.54 -18.22
C SER A 495 -12.17 19.85 -19.00
N ASN A 496 -13.16 20.75 -18.90
CA ASN A 496 -13.14 22.06 -19.56
C ASN A 496 -12.01 22.97 -19.05
N ALA A 497 -11.57 22.80 -17.80
CA ALA A 497 -10.47 23.57 -17.23
C ALA A 497 -9.10 22.95 -17.60
N VAL A 498 -8.97 21.63 -17.58
CA VAL A 498 -7.72 20.89 -17.84
C VAL A 498 -7.34 20.87 -19.32
N LEU A 499 -8.30 20.63 -20.22
CA LEU A 499 -8.03 20.45 -21.66
C LEU A 499 -7.32 21.63 -22.33
N PRO A 500 -7.68 22.89 -22.08
CA PRO A 500 -6.95 24.02 -22.65
C PRO A 500 -5.49 24.08 -22.20
N LEU A 501 -5.22 23.80 -20.93
CA LEU A 501 -3.86 23.77 -20.38
C LEU A 501 -3.05 22.63 -21.01
N ALA A 502 -3.65 21.45 -21.20
CA ALA A 502 -3.00 20.34 -21.88
C ALA A 502 -2.67 20.68 -23.34
N VAL A 503 -3.60 21.29 -24.07
CA VAL A 503 -3.39 21.75 -25.46
C VAL A 503 -2.29 22.81 -25.52
N ASP A 504 -2.31 23.79 -24.62
CA ASP A 504 -1.29 24.85 -24.57
C ASP A 504 0.10 24.28 -24.29
N HIS A 505 0.18 23.22 -23.50
CA HIS A 505 1.44 22.56 -23.19
C HIS A 505 1.94 21.71 -24.36
N LEU A 506 1.08 20.89 -24.94
CA LEU A 506 1.40 20.02 -26.09
C LEU A 506 1.75 20.83 -27.35
N LEU A 507 1.04 21.94 -27.55
CA LEU A 507 1.20 22.82 -28.72
C LEU A 507 2.00 24.10 -28.39
N ALA A 508 2.86 24.09 -27.39
CA ALA A 508 3.60 25.27 -26.95
C ALA A 508 4.41 25.94 -28.08
N ARG A 509 4.85 25.16 -29.07
CA ARG A 509 5.58 25.63 -30.26
C ARG A 509 4.69 26.07 -31.44
N SER A 510 3.36 25.90 -31.32
CA SER A 510 2.39 26.25 -32.36
C SER A 510 1.89 27.68 -32.21
N SER A 511 1.31 28.26 -33.27
CA SER A 511 0.75 29.59 -33.25
C SER A 511 -0.44 29.73 -32.27
N ARG A 512 -0.66 30.93 -31.75
CA ARG A 512 -1.78 31.20 -30.82
C ARG A 512 -3.16 30.84 -31.42
N PRO A 513 -3.48 31.15 -32.71
CA PRO A 513 -4.73 30.76 -33.30
C PRO A 513 -4.93 29.26 -33.37
N MET A 514 -3.88 28.50 -33.69
CA MET A 514 -3.92 27.02 -33.72
C MET A 514 -4.24 26.45 -32.34
N ARG A 515 -3.57 26.92 -31.30
CA ARG A 515 -3.81 26.49 -29.90
C ARG A 515 -5.26 26.80 -29.48
N TRP A 516 -5.76 27.99 -29.80
CA TRP A 516 -7.13 28.39 -29.50
C TRP A 516 -8.14 27.46 -30.22
N LEU A 517 -7.96 27.22 -31.55
CA LEU A 517 -8.84 26.35 -32.32
C LEU A 517 -8.84 24.92 -31.78
N THR A 518 -7.65 24.37 -31.48
CA THR A 518 -7.52 23.01 -30.93
C THR A 518 -8.16 22.92 -29.54
N SER A 519 -8.01 23.94 -28.68
CA SER A 519 -8.68 24.00 -27.37
C SER A 519 -10.21 24.01 -27.49
N GLN A 520 -10.77 24.73 -28.49
CA GLN A 520 -12.22 24.74 -28.74
C GLN A 520 -12.71 23.37 -29.23
N LEU A 521 -11.98 22.72 -30.12
CA LEU A 521 -12.28 21.37 -30.60
C LEU A 521 -12.20 20.35 -29.46
N ALA A 522 -11.16 20.39 -28.63
CA ALA A 522 -11.01 19.53 -27.48
C ALA A 522 -12.18 19.68 -26.47
N ARG A 523 -12.60 20.92 -26.20
CA ARG A 523 -13.78 21.19 -25.35
C ARG A 523 -15.09 20.64 -25.95
N ARG A 524 -15.26 20.68 -27.28
CA ARG A 524 -16.43 20.08 -27.93
C ARG A 524 -16.41 18.56 -27.80
N GLN A 525 -15.29 17.94 -28.06
CA GLN A 525 -15.12 16.48 -27.95
C GLN A 525 -15.22 15.99 -26.49
N SER A 526 -14.81 16.79 -25.50
CA SER A 526 -14.90 16.42 -24.09
C SER A 526 -16.33 16.09 -23.64
N ARG A 527 -17.34 16.74 -24.24
CA ARG A 527 -18.75 16.44 -23.94
C ARG A 527 -19.13 15.01 -24.31
N GLY A 528 -18.66 14.54 -25.45
CA GLY A 528 -18.85 13.16 -25.89
C GLY A 528 -18.14 12.16 -25.00
N TRP A 529 -16.89 12.44 -24.63
CA TRP A 529 -16.11 11.58 -23.74
C TRP A 529 -16.70 11.50 -22.33
N VAL A 530 -17.11 12.63 -21.76
CA VAL A 530 -17.77 12.65 -20.44
C VAL A 530 -19.08 11.87 -20.48
N ALA A 531 -19.87 12.01 -21.55
CA ALA A 531 -21.10 11.25 -21.71
C ALA A 531 -20.83 9.74 -21.82
N ALA A 532 -19.87 9.33 -22.64
CA ALA A 532 -19.48 7.93 -22.82
C ALA A 532 -18.93 7.33 -21.51
N LEU A 533 -18.08 8.06 -20.78
CA LEU A 533 -17.57 7.62 -19.47
C LEU A 533 -18.71 7.50 -18.46
N THR A 534 -19.63 8.47 -18.41
CA THR A 534 -20.78 8.43 -17.50
C THR A 534 -21.69 7.23 -17.79
N ASP A 535 -21.90 6.93 -19.08
CA ASP A 535 -22.69 5.76 -19.49
C ASP A 535 -21.98 4.44 -19.14
N HIS A 536 -20.67 4.36 -19.36
CA HIS A 536 -19.87 3.22 -18.93
C HIS A 536 -19.97 2.98 -17.41
N ILE A 537 -19.83 4.04 -16.61
CA ILE A 537 -20.01 3.98 -15.15
C ILE A 537 -21.40 3.45 -14.81
N ARG A 538 -22.44 3.98 -15.47
CA ARG A 538 -23.84 3.57 -15.26
C ARG A 538 -24.03 2.08 -15.53
N GLN A 539 -23.52 1.59 -16.65
CA GLN A 539 -23.64 0.18 -17.02
C GLN A 539 -22.91 -0.74 -16.04
N ASP A 540 -21.71 -0.35 -15.57
CA ASP A 540 -20.98 -1.14 -14.60
C ASP A 540 -21.69 -1.18 -13.24
N LEU A 541 -22.21 -0.05 -12.77
CA LEU A 541 -23.00 0.02 -11.53
C LEU A 541 -24.30 -0.80 -11.62
N LEU A 542 -24.96 -0.81 -12.79
CA LEU A 542 -26.14 -1.67 -13.01
C LEU A 542 -25.76 -3.16 -12.92
N ARG A 543 -24.68 -3.58 -13.57
CA ARG A 543 -24.19 -4.98 -13.49
C ARG A 543 -23.88 -5.41 -12.04
N ARG A 544 -23.46 -4.47 -11.21
CA ARG A 544 -23.14 -4.70 -9.80
C ARG A 544 -24.34 -4.58 -8.85
N GLY A 545 -25.52 -4.19 -9.36
CA GLY A 545 -26.73 -3.93 -8.56
C GLY A 545 -26.54 -2.73 -7.61
N GLN A 546 -25.83 -1.69 -8.06
CA GLN A 546 -25.49 -0.49 -7.29
C GLN A 546 -26.24 0.78 -7.76
N LEU A 547 -27.09 0.66 -8.76
CA LEU A 547 -28.04 1.68 -9.20
C LEU A 547 -29.46 1.28 -8.90
#